data_d62bb7541db29e772209de6015a89451
#
_entry.id   d62bb7541db29e772209de6015a89451
#
_cell.length_a   1.000
_cell.length_b   1.000
_cell.length_c   1.000
_cell.angle_alpha   90.00
_cell.angle_beta   90.00
_cell.angle_gamma   90.00
#
_symmetry.space_group_name_H-M   'P 1'
#
loop_
_entity.id
_entity.type
_entity.pdbx_description
1 polymer ?
#
loop_
_entity_poly.entity_id
_entity_poly.type
_entity_poly.pdbx_seq_one_letter_code
_entity_poly.pdbx_strand_id
1 'polypeptide(L)'
;TVYQLQETNPGASVIYRDLAETPPAHLDGVLLAALRPQEGYVAPESLRAELALTEAMLSEFLAADVVVIGAPMYNFSVPTQLKAWIDRIAQAGRTFRYTAQGPEGLAGGKKVVIVSSRGGMYAGTAYEGAMDHQEAFLRAVMGFFGITDITVIRAEGIAMGADARALALDKALNQTKECA
;
A
#
# COMPACT_ATOMS: atom_id res chain seq x y z
N THR A 1 4.93 -5.31 13.63
CA THR A 1 4.62 -6.26 12.53
C THR A 1 5.91 -6.77 11.87
N VAL A 2 6.76 -5.93 11.26
CA VAL A 2 7.99 -6.37 10.56
C VAL A 2 8.90 -7.16 11.51
N TYR A 3 9.18 -6.64 12.71
CA TYR A 3 10.00 -7.32 13.71
C TYR A 3 9.50 -8.73 14.00
N GLN A 4 8.20 -8.94 14.20
CA GLN A 4 7.62 -10.25 14.46
C GLN A 4 7.67 -11.18 13.26
N LEU A 5 7.47 -10.67 12.05
CA LEU A 5 7.66 -11.44 10.83
C LEU A 5 9.12 -11.91 10.67
N GLN A 6 10.10 -11.12 11.11
CA GLN A 6 11.52 -11.52 11.12
C GLN A 6 11.82 -12.55 12.19
N GLU A 7 11.18 -12.48 13.37
CA GLU A 7 11.34 -13.51 14.42
C GLU A 7 10.86 -14.88 13.96
N THR A 8 9.74 -14.95 13.23
CA THR A 8 9.22 -16.20 12.68
C THR A 8 9.91 -16.63 11.39
N ASN A 9 10.59 -15.71 10.70
CA ASN A 9 11.33 -15.95 9.46
C ASN A 9 12.75 -15.39 9.55
N PRO A 10 13.69 -16.03 10.30
CA PRO A 10 15.01 -15.45 10.57
C PRO A 10 15.89 -15.21 9.34
N GLY A 11 15.55 -15.84 8.20
CA GLY A 11 16.25 -15.63 6.91
C GLY A 11 15.64 -14.51 6.03
N ALA A 12 14.57 -13.85 6.48
CA ALA A 12 13.92 -12.83 5.69
C ALA A 12 14.76 -11.56 5.57
N SER A 13 14.98 -11.09 4.34
CA SER A 13 15.53 -9.77 4.09
C SER A 13 14.39 -8.73 4.11
N VAL A 14 14.67 -7.54 4.68
CA VAL A 14 13.69 -6.46 4.73
C VAL A 14 14.19 -5.28 3.92
N ILE A 15 13.37 -4.83 2.97
CA ILE A 15 13.53 -3.56 2.28
C ILE A 15 12.58 -2.57 2.94
N TYR A 16 13.11 -1.49 3.49
CA TYR A 16 12.32 -0.43 4.12
C TYR A 16 12.26 0.79 3.21
N ARG A 17 11.04 1.27 2.95
CA ARG A 17 10.80 2.47 2.15
C ARG A 17 9.91 3.44 2.92
N ASP A 18 10.48 4.57 3.33
CA ASP A 18 9.74 5.66 3.95
C ASP A 18 9.23 6.63 2.88
N LEU A 19 7.92 6.56 2.61
CA LEU A 19 7.26 7.42 1.63
C LEU A 19 7.08 8.86 2.13
N ALA A 20 7.26 9.13 3.43
CA ALA A 20 7.22 10.48 3.98
C ALA A 20 8.58 11.18 3.83
N GLU A 21 9.68 10.44 3.97
CA GLU A 21 11.03 10.97 3.81
C GLU A 21 11.39 11.16 2.33
N THR A 22 11.06 10.18 1.49
CA THR A 22 11.34 10.21 0.04
C THR A 22 10.06 9.96 -0.76
N PRO A 23 9.14 10.94 -0.80
CA PRO A 23 7.86 10.79 -1.49
C PRO A 23 8.08 10.72 -3.01
N PRO A 24 7.44 9.77 -3.72
CA PRO A 24 7.42 9.82 -5.17
C PRO A 24 6.61 11.04 -5.62
N ALA A 25 7.03 11.70 -6.71
CA ALA A 25 6.27 12.79 -7.30
C ALA A 25 4.87 12.32 -7.72
N HIS A 26 3.88 13.21 -7.64
CA HIS A 26 2.54 12.93 -8.14
C HIS A 26 2.57 12.61 -9.63
N LEU A 27 1.67 11.74 -10.06
CA LEU A 27 1.52 11.36 -11.45
C LEU A 27 0.92 12.53 -12.24
N ASP A 28 1.72 13.17 -13.05
CA ASP A 28 1.30 14.18 -14.02
C ASP A 28 1.17 13.61 -15.45
N GLY A 29 0.73 14.43 -16.37
CA GLY A 29 0.54 14.00 -17.77
C GLY A 29 1.83 13.56 -18.46
N VAL A 30 2.98 14.17 -18.13
CA VAL A 30 4.27 13.86 -18.75
C VAL A 30 4.79 12.52 -18.24
N LEU A 31 4.73 12.32 -16.96
CA LEU A 31 5.13 11.06 -16.33
C LEU A 31 4.18 9.91 -16.71
N LEU A 32 2.87 10.17 -16.76
CA LEU A 32 1.90 9.18 -17.22
C LEU A 32 2.20 8.71 -18.65
N ALA A 33 2.53 9.63 -19.55
CA ALA A 33 2.92 9.30 -20.93
C ALA A 33 4.20 8.45 -20.97
N ALA A 34 5.16 8.72 -20.07
CA ALA A 34 6.39 7.95 -19.95
C ALA A 34 6.18 6.54 -19.37
N LEU A 35 5.22 6.38 -18.46
CA LEU A 35 4.85 5.08 -17.89
C LEU A 35 3.95 4.24 -18.81
N ARG A 36 3.32 4.86 -19.80
CA ARG A 36 2.47 4.23 -20.82
C ARG A 36 2.90 4.68 -22.21
N PRO A 37 4.14 4.38 -22.62
CA PRO A 37 4.67 4.92 -23.86
C PRO A 37 3.90 4.37 -25.07
N GLN A 38 3.57 5.26 -25.98
CA GLN A 38 3.13 4.90 -27.33
C GLN A 38 4.34 4.59 -28.20
N GLU A 39 4.11 3.93 -29.33
CA GLU A 39 5.17 3.64 -30.29
C GLU A 39 5.91 4.93 -30.71
N GLY A 40 7.23 4.90 -30.63
CA GLY A 40 8.09 6.06 -30.93
C GLY A 40 8.21 7.11 -29.83
N TYR A 41 7.55 6.92 -28.66
CA TYR A 41 7.71 7.87 -27.55
C TYR A 41 9.11 7.78 -26.94
N VAL A 42 9.76 8.92 -26.77
CA VAL A 42 11.03 9.06 -26.05
C VAL A 42 10.78 9.90 -24.80
N ALA A 43 11.04 9.31 -23.64
CA ALA A 43 10.88 10.03 -22.37
C ALA A 43 11.91 11.17 -22.27
N PRO A 44 11.50 12.36 -21.80
CA PRO A 44 12.41 13.45 -21.50
C PRO A 44 13.48 13.03 -20.48
N GLU A 45 14.71 13.52 -20.67
CA GLU A 45 15.84 13.25 -19.76
C GLU A 45 15.51 13.67 -18.31
N SER A 46 14.73 14.74 -18.14
CA SER A 46 14.27 15.22 -16.83
C SER A 46 13.46 14.18 -16.01
N LEU A 47 12.89 13.17 -16.68
CA LEU A 47 12.16 12.09 -16.02
C LEU A 47 13.02 10.89 -15.63
N ARG A 48 14.30 10.86 -15.96
CA ARG A 48 15.17 9.70 -15.72
C ARG A 48 15.13 9.25 -14.25
N ALA A 49 15.27 10.18 -13.31
CA ALA A 49 15.25 9.87 -11.88
C ALA A 49 13.90 9.30 -11.42
N GLU A 50 12.79 9.88 -11.89
CA GLU A 50 11.44 9.45 -11.56
C GLU A 50 11.10 8.07 -12.15
N LEU A 51 11.57 7.80 -13.35
CA LEU A 51 11.39 6.48 -13.98
C LEU A 51 12.23 5.41 -13.27
N ALA A 52 13.48 5.73 -12.90
CA ALA A 52 14.32 4.83 -12.11
C ALA A 52 13.71 4.54 -10.73
N LEU A 53 13.19 5.56 -10.04
CA LEU A 53 12.47 5.40 -8.77
C LEU A 53 11.23 4.53 -8.94
N THR A 54 10.46 4.75 -10.01
CA THR A 54 9.27 3.94 -10.31
C THR A 54 9.63 2.47 -10.53
N GLU A 55 10.67 2.17 -11.31
CA GLU A 55 11.12 0.80 -11.55
C GLU A 55 11.65 0.14 -10.25
N ALA A 56 12.36 0.88 -9.41
CA ALA A 56 12.80 0.39 -8.12
C ALA A 56 11.61 0.00 -7.23
N MET A 57 10.62 0.89 -7.06
CA MET A 57 9.42 0.62 -6.27
C MET A 57 8.62 -0.57 -6.81
N LEU A 58 8.48 -0.66 -8.13
CA LEU A 58 7.75 -1.76 -8.76
C LEU A 58 8.49 -3.09 -8.60
N SER A 59 9.81 -3.10 -8.80
CA SER A 59 10.63 -4.31 -8.64
C SER A 59 10.64 -4.80 -7.20
N GLU A 60 10.76 -3.90 -6.21
CA GLU A 60 10.64 -4.24 -4.78
C GLU A 60 9.27 -4.85 -4.46
N PHE A 61 8.19 -4.23 -4.95
CA PHE A 61 6.83 -4.75 -4.73
C PHE A 61 6.62 -6.13 -5.36
N LEU A 62 7.10 -6.33 -6.60
CA LEU A 62 6.94 -7.61 -7.30
C LEU A 62 7.79 -8.73 -6.68
N ALA A 63 8.98 -8.42 -6.18
CA ALA A 63 9.90 -9.39 -5.58
C ALA A 63 9.53 -9.78 -4.14
N ALA A 64 8.74 -8.99 -3.44
CA ALA A 64 8.38 -9.25 -2.05
C ALA A 64 7.40 -10.43 -1.93
N ASP A 65 7.65 -11.34 -0.99
CA ASP A 65 6.69 -12.38 -0.55
C ASP A 65 5.65 -11.79 0.39
N VAL A 66 6.07 -10.85 1.24
CA VAL A 66 5.20 -10.15 2.19
C VAL A 66 5.39 -8.63 2.04
N VAL A 67 4.30 -7.91 1.90
CA VAL A 67 4.29 -6.44 1.84
C VAL A 67 3.59 -5.89 3.07
N VAL A 68 4.30 -5.10 3.88
CA VAL A 68 3.73 -4.41 5.04
C VAL A 68 3.51 -2.95 4.70
N ILE A 69 2.27 -2.51 4.71
CA ILE A 69 1.87 -1.14 4.35
C ILE A 69 1.47 -0.37 5.61
N GLY A 70 2.30 0.58 6.04
CA GLY A 70 1.92 1.58 7.04
C GLY A 70 0.96 2.59 6.43
N ALA A 71 -0.29 2.60 6.87
CA ALA A 71 -1.34 3.42 6.29
C ALA A 71 -2.09 4.19 7.39
N PRO A 72 -1.63 5.36 7.83
CA PRO A 72 -2.46 6.23 8.65
C PRO A 72 -3.65 6.76 7.84
N MET A 73 -4.82 6.90 8.47
CA MET A 73 -5.98 7.51 7.81
C MET A 73 -5.83 9.02 7.81
N TYR A 74 -5.81 9.62 6.63
CA TYR A 74 -5.84 11.07 6.41
C TYR A 74 -7.14 11.46 5.70
N ASN A 75 -8.00 12.21 6.39
CA ASN A 75 -9.29 12.66 5.84
C ASN A 75 -10.08 11.52 5.17
N PHE A 76 -10.28 10.42 5.92
CA PHE A 76 -11.04 9.22 5.52
C PHE A 76 -10.38 8.35 4.43
N SER A 77 -9.18 8.66 4.00
CA SER A 77 -8.47 7.95 2.93
C SER A 77 -7.00 7.70 3.28
N VAL A 78 -6.22 7.25 2.29
CA VAL A 78 -4.78 7.05 2.41
C VAL A 78 -4.01 8.37 2.30
N PRO A 79 -2.79 8.46 2.88
CA PRO A 79 -1.88 9.59 2.63
C PRO A 79 -1.57 9.74 1.15
N THR A 80 -1.34 10.99 0.71
CA THR A 80 -1.06 11.29 -0.71
C THR A 80 0.20 10.60 -1.21
N GLN A 81 1.21 10.44 -0.37
CA GLN A 81 2.45 9.73 -0.68
C GLN A 81 2.20 8.24 -0.95
N LEU A 82 1.34 7.60 -0.15
CA LEU A 82 0.94 6.20 -0.36
C LEU A 82 0.12 6.07 -1.66
N LYS A 83 -0.77 7.03 -1.94
CA LYS A 83 -1.49 7.06 -3.22
C LYS A 83 -0.53 7.21 -4.40
N ALA A 84 0.46 8.12 -4.30
CA ALA A 84 1.47 8.29 -5.34
C ALA A 84 2.29 7.01 -5.57
N TRP A 85 2.68 6.30 -4.50
CA TRP A 85 3.35 5.00 -4.61
C TRP A 85 2.47 3.97 -5.34
N ILE A 86 1.20 3.87 -4.98
CA ILE A 86 0.24 2.96 -5.64
C ILE A 86 0.13 3.29 -7.14
N ASP A 87 0.04 4.57 -7.50
CA ASP A 87 -0.04 5.01 -8.90
C ASP A 87 1.20 4.63 -9.71
N ARG A 88 2.38 4.54 -9.05
CA ARG A 88 3.63 4.13 -9.70
C ARG A 88 3.73 2.63 -9.92
N ILE A 89 3.23 1.82 -8.98
CA ILE A 89 3.27 0.36 -9.10
C ILE A 89 2.11 -0.22 -9.92
N ALA A 90 1.04 0.57 -10.15
CA ALA A 90 -0.10 0.16 -10.96
C ALA A 90 0.22 0.24 -12.46
N GLN A 91 0.93 -0.75 -12.99
CA GLN A 91 1.37 -0.79 -14.38
C GLN A 91 0.79 -1.99 -15.13
N ALA A 92 0.16 -1.69 -16.28
CA ALA A 92 -0.35 -2.71 -17.18
C ALA A 92 0.78 -3.59 -17.73
N GLY A 93 0.58 -4.90 -17.74
CA GLY A 93 1.57 -5.88 -18.12
C GLY A 93 2.58 -6.24 -17.01
N ARG A 94 2.52 -5.57 -15.85
CA ARG A 94 3.42 -5.80 -14.70
C ARG A 94 2.65 -6.24 -13.45
N THR A 95 1.71 -5.43 -12.96
CA THR A 95 0.89 -5.74 -11.78
C THR A 95 -0.52 -6.16 -12.13
N PHE A 96 -0.99 -5.84 -13.29
CA PHE A 96 -2.28 -6.28 -13.85
C PHE A 96 -2.25 -6.30 -15.39
N ARG A 97 -3.25 -6.91 -16.01
CA ARG A 97 -3.50 -6.83 -17.45
C ARG A 97 -5.00 -6.80 -17.75
N TYR A 98 -5.36 -6.29 -18.91
CA TYR A 98 -6.72 -6.40 -19.41
C TYR A 98 -6.84 -7.60 -20.35
N THR A 99 -7.90 -8.39 -20.17
CA THR A 99 -8.24 -9.54 -21.01
C THR A 99 -9.65 -9.36 -21.57
N ALA A 100 -10.07 -10.24 -22.49
CA ALA A 100 -11.43 -10.25 -22.98
C ALA A 100 -12.48 -10.55 -21.88
N GLN A 101 -12.07 -11.16 -20.79
CA GLN A 101 -12.91 -11.48 -19.63
C GLN A 101 -12.87 -10.42 -18.53
N GLY A 102 -12.09 -9.35 -18.71
CA GLY A 102 -11.90 -8.28 -17.73
C GLY A 102 -10.45 -8.15 -17.25
N PRO A 103 -10.22 -7.36 -16.21
CA PRO A 103 -8.89 -7.19 -15.63
C PRO A 103 -8.45 -8.47 -14.92
N GLU A 104 -7.15 -8.77 -15.04
CA GLU A 104 -6.48 -9.86 -14.35
C GLU A 104 -5.26 -9.33 -13.59
N GLY A 105 -5.15 -9.64 -12.30
CA GLY A 105 -4.00 -9.27 -11.48
C GLY A 105 -2.80 -10.20 -11.72
N LEU A 106 -1.61 -9.63 -11.79
CA LEU A 106 -0.36 -10.33 -12.09
C LEU A 106 0.61 -10.39 -10.90
N ALA A 107 0.26 -9.77 -9.76
CA ALA A 107 1.11 -9.72 -8.56
C ALA A 107 0.58 -10.59 -7.41
N GLY A 108 -0.22 -11.62 -7.71
CA GLY A 108 -0.73 -12.57 -6.73
C GLY A 108 0.35 -13.43 -6.06
N GLY A 109 -0.06 -14.26 -5.09
CA GLY A 109 0.83 -15.20 -4.41
C GLY A 109 1.63 -14.60 -3.25
N LYS A 110 1.42 -13.33 -2.92
CA LYS A 110 2.05 -12.63 -1.77
C LYS A 110 1.04 -12.28 -0.68
N LYS A 111 1.52 -12.13 0.55
CA LYS A 111 0.74 -11.63 1.69
C LYS A 111 0.88 -10.12 1.79
N VAL A 112 -0.23 -9.42 2.03
CA VAL A 112 -0.22 -7.98 2.35
C VAL A 112 -0.74 -7.76 3.77
N VAL A 113 0.02 -7.03 4.57
CA VAL A 113 -0.38 -6.62 5.92
C VAL A 113 -0.54 -5.11 5.95
N ILE A 114 -1.77 -4.64 6.07
CA ILE A 114 -2.08 -3.22 6.18
C ILE A 114 -2.10 -2.85 7.65
N VAL A 115 -1.20 -1.96 8.07
CA VAL A 115 -1.14 -1.42 9.43
C VAL A 115 -1.75 -0.04 9.43
N SER A 116 -3.01 0.03 9.86
CA SER A 116 -3.83 1.25 9.82
C SER A 116 -3.91 1.92 11.18
N SER A 117 -3.67 3.22 11.23
CA SER A 117 -3.92 4.05 12.41
C SER A 117 -4.99 5.11 12.10
N ARG A 118 -5.93 5.33 13.03
CA ARG A 118 -7.11 6.18 12.82
C ARG A 118 -7.43 6.99 14.05
N GLY A 119 -7.70 8.28 13.89
CA GLY A 119 -8.07 9.16 15.00
C GLY A 119 -9.38 8.78 15.67
N GLY A 120 -10.40 8.47 14.86
CA GLY A 120 -11.73 8.02 15.30
C GLY A 120 -11.91 6.51 15.25
N MET A 121 -13.15 6.09 15.56
CA MET A 121 -13.63 4.71 15.44
C MET A 121 -14.53 4.59 14.21
N TYR A 122 -14.22 3.66 13.31
CA TYR A 122 -14.98 3.45 12.07
C TYR A 122 -15.43 2.01 11.92
N ALA A 123 -14.54 1.05 12.11
CA ALA A 123 -14.83 -0.37 11.90
C ALA A 123 -15.97 -0.87 12.80
N GLY A 124 -16.98 -1.52 12.21
CA GLY A 124 -18.18 -2.01 12.91
C GLY A 124 -19.16 -0.92 13.33
N THR A 125 -18.97 0.33 12.92
CA THR A 125 -19.87 1.44 13.20
C THR A 125 -20.76 1.76 12.00
N ALA A 126 -21.82 2.58 12.21
CA ALA A 126 -22.66 3.09 11.11
C ALA A 126 -21.90 3.99 10.12
N TYR A 127 -20.71 4.47 10.50
CA TYR A 127 -19.87 5.34 9.67
C TYR A 127 -18.90 4.57 8.78
N GLU A 128 -18.71 3.26 8.99
CA GLU A 128 -17.72 2.47 8.25
C GLU A 128 -17.91 2.59 6.74
N GLY A 129 -19.10 2.29 6.24
CA GLY A 129 -19.37 2.34 4.80
C GLY A 129 -19.34 3.74 4.19
N ALA A 130 -19.59 4.79 4.99
CA ALA A 130 -19.66 6.17 4.52
C ALA A 130 -18.33 6.94 4.66
N MET A 131 -17.44 6.51 5.56
CA MET A 131 -16.25 7.27 5.93
C MET A 131 -14.94 6.46 5.87
N ASP A 132 -14.98 5.12 5.83
CA ASP A 132 -13.77 4.32 5.67
C ASP A 132 -13.46 4.05 4.20
N HIS A 133 -12.94 5.05 3.52
CA HIS A 133 -12.43 4.88 2.16
C HIS A 133 -10.99 4.38 2.13
N GLN A 134 -10.28 4.37 3.26
CA GLN A 134 -8.89 3.94 3.33
C GLN A 134 -8.74 2.42 3.11
N GLU A 135 -9.40 1.63 3.95
CA GLU A 135 -9.29 0.17 3.88
C GLU A 135 -9.95 -0.38 2.62
N ALA A 136 -11.13 0.11 2.29
CA ALA A 136 -11.86 -0.27 1.08
C ALA A 136 -11.01 -0.02 -0.18
N PHE A 137 -10.36 1.15 -0.27
CA PHE A 137 -9.46 1.49 -1.37
C PHE A 137 -8.25 0.54 -1.45
N LEU A 138 -7.55 0.32 -0.32
CA LEU A 138 -6.37 -0.54 -0.30
C LEU A 138 -6.73 -1.99 -0.68
N ARG A 139 -7.81 -2.53 -0.16
CA ARG A 139 -8.30 -3.87 -0.52
C ARG A 139 -8.66 -3.97 -2.00
N ALA A 140 -9.34 -2.95 -2.54
CA ALA A 140 -9.72 -2.92 -3.95
C ALA A 140 -8.48 -2.91 -4.86
N VAL A 141 -7.47 -2.09 -4.54
CA VAL A 141 -6.24 -1.99 -5.34
C VAL A 141 -5.41 -3.27 -5.25
N MET A 142 -5.21 -3.81 -4.04
CA MET A 142 -4.44 -5.06 -3.88
C MET A 142 -5.17 -6.23 -4.54
N GLY A 143 -6.49 -6.31 -4.42
CA GLY A 143 -7.31 -7.29 -5.14
C GLY A 143 -7.22 -7.15 -6.65
N PHE A 144 -7.20 -5.91 -7.18
CA PHE A 144 -6.99 -5.64 -8.59
C PHE A 144 -5.61 -6.12 -9.09
N PHE A 145 -4.58 -6.10 -8.24
CA PHE A 145 -3.28 -6.69 -8.52
C PHE A 145 -3.25 -8.22 -8.37
N GLY A 146 -4.36 -8.86 -7.97
CA GLY A 146 -4.46 -10.30 -7.80
C GLY A 146 -4.06 -10.82 -6.41
N ILE A 147 -3.91 -9.92 -5.43
CA ILE A 147 -3.55 -10.29 -4.06
C ILE A 147 -4.82 -10.53 -3.26
N THR A 148 -4.95 -11.75 -2.73
CA THR A 148 -6.13 -12.19 -1.95
C THR A 148 -5.83 -12.38 -0.46
N ASP A 149 -4.57 -12.61 -0.09
CA ASP A 149 -4.15 -12.72 1.31
C ASP A 149 -3.85 -11.32 1.88
N ILE A 150 -4.89 -10.68 2.43
CA ILE A 150 -4.81 -9.31 2.97
C ILE A 150 -5.26 -9.30 4.42
N THR A 151 -4.33 -9.05 5.33
CA THR A 151 -4.58 -8.84 6.75
C THR A 151 -4.56 -7.36 7.09
N VAL A 152 -5.50 -6.91 7.93
CA VAL A 152 -5.54 -5.51 8.42
C VAL A 152 -5.38 -5.48 9.93
N ILE A 153 -4.40 -4.74 10.39
CA ILE A 153 -4.15 -4.43 11.79
C ILE A 153 -4.58 -2.99 12.03
N ARG A 154 -5.53 -2.78 12.96
CA ARG A 154 -6.12 -1.46 13.20
C ARG A 154 -5.78 -0.94 14.58
N ALA A 155 -5.30 0.32 14.64
CA ALA A 155 -5.26 1.14 15.84
C ALA A 155 -6.27 2.29 15.66
N GLU A 156 -7.51 2.09 16.11
CA GLU A 156 -8.60 3.07 15.98
C GLU A 156 -8.82 3.83 17.30
N GLY A 157 -9.31 5.07 17.21
CA GLY A 157 -9.59 5.91 18.38
C GLY A 157 -8.32 6.54 18.99
N ILE A 158 -7.21 6.62 18.26
CA ILE A 158 -5.94 7.12 18.81
C ILE A 158 -5.97 8.61 19.15
N ALA A 159 -6.95 9.37 18.66
CA ALA A 159 -7.17 10.79 19.02
C ALA A 159 -8.28 10.99 20.08
N MET A 160 -8.87 9.91 20.62
CA MET A 160 -9.98 9.98 21.58
C MET A 160 -9.55 10.00 23.05
N GLY A 161 -8.30 10.38 23.33
CA GLY A 161 -7.73 10.46 24.67
C GLY A 161 -6.63 9.42 24.93
N ALA A 162 -5.89 9.60 26.03
CA ALA A 162 -4.72 8.78 26.33
C ALA A 162 -5.06 7.30 26.55
N ASP A 163 -6.13 7.02 27.27
CA ASP A 163 -6.55 5.64 27.59
C ASP A 163 -7.04 4.91 26.32
N ALA A 164 -7.84 5.58 25.49
CA ALA A 164 -8.29 5.03 24.22
C ALA A 164 -7.11 4.74 23.29
N ARG A 165 -6.13 5.65 23.22
CA ARG A 165 -4.90 5.44 22.47
C ARG A 165 -4.11 4.24 22.97
N ALA A 166 -3.90 4.13 24.30
CA ALA A 166 -3.17 3.02 24.89
C ALA A 166 -3.82 1.68 24.56
N LEU A 167 -5.13 1.58 24.75
CA LEU A 167 -5.91 0.38 24.43
C LEU A 167 -5.85 0.01 22.93
N ALA A 168 -5.97 0.99 22.05
CA ALA A 168 -5.91 0.79 20.60
C ALA A 168 -4.54 0.25 20.16
N LEU A 169 -3.46 0.80 20.72
CA LEU A 169 -2.09 0.35 20.43
C LEU A 169 -1.83 -1.06 20.97
N ASP A 170 -2.27 -1.36 22.20
CA ASP A 170 -2.12 -2.71 22.80
C ASP A 170 -2.86 -3.76 21.96
N LYS A 171 -4.09 -3.48 21.57
CA LYS A 171 -4.87 -4.34 20.68
C LYS A 171 -4.18 -4.56 19.34
N ALA A 172 -3.69 -3.51 18.71
CA ALA A 172 -2.98 -3.62 17.44
C ALA A 172 -1.67 -4.41 17.57
N LEU A 173 -0.91 -4.21 18.65
CA LEU A 173 0.31 -4.98 18.95
C LEU A 173 0.00 -6.48 19.15
N ASN A 174 -1.10 -6.83 19.79
CA ASN A 174 -1.50 -8.22 19.94
C ASN A 174 -1.89 -8.84 18.59
N GLN A 175 -2.62 -8.11 17.74
CA GLN A 175 -2.92 -8.57 16.37
C GLN A 175 -1.65 -8.80 15.54
N THR A 176 -0.56 -8.05 15.75
CA THR A 176 0.68 -8.31 15.01
C THR A 176 1.30 -9.67 15.34
N LYS A 177 1.08 -10.21 16.53
CA LYS A 177 1.58 -11.55 16.93
C LYS A 177 0.82 -12.68 16.22
N GLU A 178 -0.44 -12.44 15.89
CA GLU A 178 -1.30 -13.38 15.17
C GLU A 178 -1.02 -13.43 13.67
N CYS A 179 -0.36 -12.39 13.13
CA CYS A 179 -0.05 -12.26 11.69
C CYS A 179 1.30 -12.87 11.30
N ALA A 180 2.13 -13.17 12.27
CA ALA A 180 3.46 -13.75 12.12
C ALA A 180 3.38 -15.28 12.18
#